data_62b0082439aa832814ec446c239d58cf
#
_entry.id   62b0082439aa832814ec446c239d58cf
#
_cell.length_a   1.000
_cell.length_b   1.000
_cell.length_c   1.000
_cell.angle_alpha   90.00
_cell.angle_beta   90.00
_cell.angle_gamma   90.00
#
_symmetry.space_group_name_H-M   'P 1'
#
loop_
_entity.id
_entity.type
_entity.pdbx_description
1 polymer ?
#
loop_
_entity_poly.entity_id
_entity_poly.type
_entity_poly.pdbx_seq_one_letter_code
_entity_poly.pdbx_strand_id
1 'polypeptide(L)'
;MKKKLSIFILFLIISFSGSVEAKINNKIVLKVENEIITNFEIKNKILSSLLLSGEEVNQDNINRYKREVVNLLIDNKLKKIEVSKYGIKKNDTKINSYLNKISSDILELKKNFSNNNIDFQLYLNEITIEFMWRDLIYK
;
A
#
# COMPACT_ATOMS: atom_id res chain seq x y z
N MET A 1 -33.25 -44.66 14.98
CA MET A 1 -31.96 -44.20 15.51
C MET A 1 -30.98 -43.77 14.43
N LYS A 2 -30.85 -44.43 13.27
CA LYS A 2 -29.87 -44.08 12.18
C LYS A 2 -30.05 -42.69 11.58
N LYS A 3 -31.29 -42.20 11.42
CA LYS A 3 -31.53 -40.81 10.87
C LYS A 3 -31.07 -39.69 11.81
N LYS A 4 -31.21 -39.83 13.14
CA LYS A 4 -30.77 -38.83 14.10
C LYS A 4 -29.24 -38.74 14.20
N LEU A 5 -28.55 -39.86 14.03
CA LEU A 5 -27.09 -39.93 14.02
C LEU A 5 -26.52 -39.26 12.77
N SER A 6 -27.18 -39.43 11.60
CA SER A 6 -26.77 -38.80 10.34
C SER A 6 -26.86 -37.26 10.38
N ILE A 7 -27.92 -36.74 11.02
CA ILE A 7 -28.10 -35.29 11.18
C ILE A 7 -27.05 -34.70 12.15
N PHE A 8 -26.69 -35.44 13.18
CA PHE A 8 -25.65 -35.01 14.13
C PHE A 8 -24.26 -34.95 13.50
N ILE A 9 -23.92 -35.93 12.64
CA ILE A 9 -22.67 -35.94 11.88
C ILE A 9 -22.60 -34.76 10.86
N LEU A 10 -23.75 -34.47 10.21
CA LEU A 10 -23.81 -33.33 9.30
C LEU A 10 -23.59 -31.98 9.99
N PHE A 11 -24.10 -31.84 11.21
CA PHE A 11 -23.93 -30.60 12.01
C PHE A 11 -22.49 -30.46 12.51
N LEU A 12 -21.78 -31.56 12.79
CA LEU A 12 -20.38 -31.51 13.21
C LEU A 12 -19.41 -31.08 12.11
N ILE A 13 -19.73 -31.35 10.83
CA ILE A 13 -18.89 -30.96 9.67
C ILE A 13 -18.97 -29.46 9.40
N ILE A 14 -20.12 -28.83 9.67
CA ILE A 14 -20.33 -27.39 9.43
C ILE A 14 -19.56 -26.54 10.47
N SER A 15 -19.28 -27.07 11.66
CA SER A 15 -18.56 -26.35 12.74
C SER A 15 -17.05 -26.19 12.49
N PHE A 16 -16.48 -26.82 11.46
CA PHE A 16 -15.05 -26.78 11.13
C PHE A 16 -14.68 -25.79 10.02
N SER A 17 -15.59 -24.85 9.70
CA SER A 17 -15.25 -23.74 8.81
C SER A 17 -14.37 -22.74 9.57
N GLY A 18 -13.18 -23.13 9.94
CA GLY A 18 -12.15 -22.26 10.48
C GLY A 18 -11.81 -21.21 9.42
N SER A 19 -12.02 -19.96 9.75
CA SER A 19 -11.56 -18.83 8.94
C SER A 19 -10.05 -18.93 8.80
N VAL A 20 -9.56 -19.30 7.62
CA VAL A 20 -8.14 -19.17 7.29
C VAL A 20 -7.87 -17.67 7.17
N GLU A 21 -7.45 -17.05 8.27
CA GLU A 21 -6.85 -15.73 8.20
C GLU A 21 -5.58 -15.84 7.35
N ALA A 22 -5.63 -15.23 6.16
CA ALA A 22 -4.46 -15.10 5.31
C ALA A 22 -3.47 -14.16 6.03
N LYS A 23 -2.56 -14.75 6.82
CA LYS A 23 -1.49 -14.02 7.50
C LYS A 23 -0.61 -13.39 6.42
N ILE A 24 -0.75 -12.08 6.21
CA ILE A 24 0.13 -11.32 5.33
C ILE A 24 1.54 -11.44 5.94
N ASN A 25 2.38 -12.25 5.33
CA ASN A 25 3.75 -12.46 5.77
C ASN A 25 4.59 -11.24 5.34
N ASN A 26 4.51 -10.18 6.15
CA ASN A 26 5.15 -8.90 5.87
C ASN A 26 6.63 -8.98 6.26
N LYS A 27 7.48 -9.37 5.28
CA LYS A 27 8.93 -9.51 5.47
C LYS A 27 9.63 -8.18 5.26
N ILE A 28 10.57 -7.86 6.14
CA ILE A 28 11.53 -6.78 5.92
C ILE A 28 12.45 -7.18 4.78
N VAL A 29 12.54 -6.34 3.76
CA VAL A 29 13.40 -6.55 2.59
C VAL A 29 14.66 -5.72 2.72
N LEU A 30 14.55 -4.51 3.26
CA LEU A 30 15.64 -3.55 3.33
C LEU A 30 15.49 -2.65 4.55
N LYS A 31 16.60 -2.19 5.11
CA LYS A 31 16.64 -1.19 6.18
C LYS A 31 17.38 0.05 5.69
N VAL A 32 16.79 1.22 5.92
CA VAL A 32 17.33 2.54 5.59
C VAL A 32 17.41 3.33 6.90
N GLU A 33 18.58 3.38 7.52
CA GLU A 33 18.78 3.89 8.88
C GLU A 33 17.81 3.23 9.88
N ASN A 34 16.83 3.98 10.44
CA ASN A 34 15.78 3.49 11.36
C ASN A 34 14.47 3.15 10.65
N GLU A 35 14.36 3.38 9.36
CA GLU A 35 13.20 3.02 8.56
C GLU A 35 13.38 1.65 7.94
N ILE A 36 12.28 0.95 7.68
CA ILE A 36 12.27 -0.34 7.01
C ILE A 36 11.48 -0.25 5.72
N ILE A 37 11.84 -1.08 4.75
CA ILE A 37 11.06 -1.34 3.54
C ILE A 37 10.67 -2.80 3.55
N THR A 38 9.38 -3.05 3.39
CA THR A 38 8.81 -4.38 3.43
C THR A 38 8.40 -4.85 2.03
N ASN A 39 8.25 -6.17 1.86
CA ASN A 39 7.70 -6.73 0.63
C ASN A 39 6.28 -6.22 0.34
N PHE A 40 5.50 -5.88 1.37
CA PHE A 40 4.17 -5.29 1.23
C PHE A 40 4.25 -3.88 0.64
N GLU A 41 5.14 -3.02 1.15
CA GLU A 41 5.34 -1.67 0.58
C GLU A 41 5.82 -1.73 -0.87
N ILE A 42 6.75 -2.65 -1.21
CA ILE A 42 7.21 -2.84 -2.59
C ILE A 42 6.06 -3.25 -3.49
N LYS A 43 5.27 -4.26 -3.09
CA LYS A 43 4.10 -4.70 -3.85
C LYS A 43 3.09 -3.56 -4.02
N ASN A 44 2.78 -2.86 -2.94
CA ASN A 44 1.83 -1.74 -2.95
C ASN A 44 2.28 -0.64 -3.92
N LYS A 45 3.56 -0.28 -3.91
CA LYS A 45 4.12 0.73 -4.80
C LYS A 45 4.08 0.29 -6.26
N ILE A 46 4.43 -0.96 -6.58
CA ILE A 46 4.31 -1.50 -7.94
C ILE A 46 2.88 -1.41 -8.44
N LEU A 47 1.92 -1.92 -7.66
CA LEU A 47 0.52 -1.94 -8.05
C LEU A 47 -0.07 -0.55 -8.18
N SER A 48 0.23 0.38 -7.28
CA SER A 48 -0.22 1.77 -7.37
C SER A 48 0.38 2.48 -8.59
N SER A 49 1.65 2.22 -8.93
CA SER A 49 2.28 2.79 -10.12
C SER A 49 1.61 2.28 -11.40
N LEU A 50 1.35 0.97 -11.51
CA LEU A 50 0.66 0.37 -12.66
C LEU A 50 -0.77 0.90 -12.79
N LEU A 51 -1.51 0.96 -11.68
CA LEU A 51 -2.88 1.48 -11.68
C LEU A 51 -2.95 2.94 -12.18
N LEU A 52 -2.06 3.79 -11.67
CA LEU A 52 -2.05 5.22 -12.01
C LEU A 52 -1.53 5.50 -13.41
N SER A 53 -0.69 4.63 -13.98
CA SER A 53 -0.24 4.71 -15.37
C SER A 53 -1.20 4.07 -16.37
N GLY A 54 -2.26 3.40 -15.89
CA GLY A 54 -3.21 2.66 -16.73
C GLY A 54 -2.61 1.40 -17.36
N GLU A 55 -1.54 0.86 -16.78
CA GLU A 55 -0.87 -0.33 -17.27
C GLU A 55 -1.44 -1.61 -16.63
N GLU A 56 -1.47 -2.70 -17.42
CA GLU A 56 -1.94 -3.99 -16.93
C GLU A 56 -1.00 -4.60 -15.87
N VAL A 57 -1.61 -5.26 -14.88
CA VAL A 57 -0.88 -6.04 -13.88
C VAL A 57 -0.50 -7.40 -14.45
N ASN A 58 0.67 -7.49 -15.07
CA ASN A 58 1.26 -8.73 -15.57
C ASN A 58 2.72 -8.85 -15.09
N GLN A 59 3.32 -10.03 -15.28
CA GLN A 59 4.65 -10.33 -14.75
C GLN A 59 5.74 -9.43 -15.34
N ASP A 60 5.64 -9.08 -16.62
CA ASP A 60 6.63 -8.25 -17.31
C ASP A 60 6.61 -6.82 -16.78
N ASN A 61 5.44 -6.23 -16.62
CA ASN A 61 5.27 -4.93 -16.03
C ASN A 61 5.75 -4.91 -14.56
N ILE A 62 5.40 -5.93 -13.77
CA ILE A 62 5.88 -6.08 -12.40
C ILE A 62 7.42 -6.13 -12.36
N ASN A 63 8.05 -6.92 -13.20
CA ASN A 63 9.51 -7.06 -13.25
C ASN A 63 10.20 -5.76 -13.66
N ARG A 64 9.61 -5.00 -14.60
CA ARG A 64 10.11 -3.71 -15.06
C ARG A 64 10.11 -2.68 -13.92
N TYR A 65 9.01 -2.58 -13.16
CA TYR A 65 8.88 -1.62 -12.07
C TYR A 65 9.69 -2.00 -10.82
N LYS A 66 9.96 -3.29 -10.60
CA LYS A 66 10.52 -3.78 -9.34
C LYS A 66 11.81 -3.07 -8.88
N ARG A 67 12.76 -2.85 -9.81
CA ARG A 67 14.03 -2.18 -9.47
C ARG A 67 13.83 -0.70 -9.18
N GLU A 68 13.07 -0.03 -10.01
CA GLU A 68 12.76 1.39 -9.88
C GLU A 68 12.02 1.67 -8.57
N VAL A 69 11.00 0.88 -8.26
CA VAL A 69 10.20 1.01 -7.05
C VAL A 69 11.02 0.88 -5.77
N VAL A 70 11.98 -0.04 -5.72
CA VAL A 70 12.86 -0.15 -4.55
C VAL A 70 13.66 1.13 -4.34
N ASN A 71 14.22 1.71 -5.40
CA ASN A 71 14.96 2.96 -5.33
C ASN A 71 14.05 4.14 -4.90
N LEU A 72 12.83 4.21 -5.44
CA LEU A 72 11.85 5.23 -5.04
C LEU A 72 11.46 5.13 -3.56
N LEU A 73 11.31 3.92 -3.04
CA LEU A 73 11.01 3.71 -1.62
C LEU A 73 12.20 4.07 -0.74
N ILE A 74 13.44 3.74 -1.13
CA ILE A 74 14.66 4.16 -0.41
C ILE A 74 14.73 5.69 -0.35
N ASP A 75 14.57 6.36 -1.48
CA ASP A 75 14.58 7.82 -1.58
C ASP A 75 13.49 8.44 -0.69
N ASN A 76 12.26 7.90 -0.72
CA ASN A 76 11.17 8.37 0.12
C ASN A 76 11.47 8.18 1.63
N LYS A 77 12.11 7.05 2.04
CA LYS A 77 12.54 6.86 3.44
C LYS A 77 13.61 7.87 3.85
N LEU A 78 14.60 8.14 2.99
CA LEU A 78 15.62 9.17 3.25
C LEU A 78 14.98 10.56 3.40
N LYS A 79 14.08 10.94 2.51
CA LYS A 79 13.32 12.20 2.60
C LYS A 79 12.52 12.26 3.90
N LYS A 80 11.85 11.17 4.29
CA LYS A 80 11.11 11.08 5.56
C LYS A 80 12.00 11.38 6.76
N ILE A 81 13.19 10.78 6.80
CA ILE A 81 14.16 11.01 7.87
C ILE A 81 14.56 12.50 7.92
N GLU A 82 14.88 13.08 6.77
CA GLU A 82 15.31 14.49 6.72
C GLU A 82 14.18 15.45 7.10
N VAL A 83 12.99 15.34 6.54
CA VAL A 83 11.88 16.25 6.90
C VAL A 83 11.50 16.15 8.37
N SER A 84 11.69 14.98 9.00
CA SER A 84 11.47 14.78 10.43
C SER A 84 12.48 15.53 11.27
N LYS A 85 13.78 15.54 10.89
CA LYS A 85 14.83 16.30 11.57
C LYS A 85 14.56 17.81 11.62
N TYR A 86 13.98 18.34 10.54
CA TYR A 86 13.68 19.78 10.42
C TYR A 86 12.26 20.16 10.86
N GLY A 87 11.47 19.21 11.38
CA GLY A 87 10.14 19.47 11.90
C GLY A 87 9.16 20.01 10.86
N ILE A 88 9.33 19.62 9.59
CA ILE A 88 8.44 20.05 8.50
C ILE A 88 7.06 19.47 8.72
N LYS A 89 6.03 20.31 8.67
CA LYS A 89 4.64 19.89 8.83
C LYS A 89 4.00 19.58 7.49
N LYS A 90 3.12 18.57 7.47
CA LYS A 90 2.32 18.28 6.28
C LYS A 90 1.39 19.45 5.94
N ASN A 91 1.17 19.65 4.65
CA ASN A 91 0.24 20.65 4.13
C ASN A 91 -0.93 19.94 3.44
N ASP A 92 -2.04 19.75 4.18
CA ASP A 92 -3.21 19.03 3.68
C ASP A 92 -3.82 19.70 2.44
N THR A 93 -3.77 21.03 2.33
CA THR A 93 -4.27 21.75 1.15
C THR A 93 -3.51 21.38 -0.12
N LYS A 94 -2.17 21.34 -0.05
CA LYS A 94 -1.33 20.94 -1.20
C LYS A 94 -1.59 19.48 -1.59
N ILE A 95 -1.70 18.60 -0.60
CA ILE A 95 -1.96 17.17 -0.81
C ILE A 95 -3.31 16.97 -1.49
N ASN A 96 -4.38 17.58 -0.95
CA ASN A 96 -5.72 17.49 -1.51
C ASN A 96 -5.79 18.08 -2.93
N SER A 97 -5.14 19.21 -3.17
CA SER A 97 -5.05 19.79 -4.52
C SER A 97 -4.36 18.85 -5.51
N TYR A 98 -3.35 18.10 -5.07
CA TYR A 98 -2.69 17.11 -5.91
C TYR A 98 -3.60 15.91 -6.19
N LEU A 99 -4.26 15.38 -5.17
CA LEU A 99 -5.19 14.25 -5.34
C LEU A 99 -6.35 14.61 -6.30
N ASN A 100 -6.87 15.83 -6.21
CA ASN A 100 -7.92 16.32 -7.12
C ASN A 100 -7.43 16.48 -8.58
N LYS A 101 -6.12 16.57 -8.83
CA LYS A 101 -5.56 16.51 -10.19
C LYS A 101 -5.46 15.10 -10.74
N ILE A 102 -5.30 14.09 -9.86
CA ILE A 102 -5.25 12.68 -10.26
C ILE A 102 -6.65 12.15 -10.54
N SER A 103 -7.62 12.53 -9.71
CA SER A 103 -9.01 12.12 -9.84
C SER A 103 -9.94 13.23 -9.39
N SER A 104 -11.00 13.49 -10.15
CA SER A 104 -12.07 14.40 -9.76
C SER A 104 -12.88 13.88 -8.57
N ASP A 105 -12.87 12.57 -8.33
CA ASP A 105 -13.50 11.90 -7.20
C ASP A 105 -12.49 11.06 -6.40
N ILE A 106 -12.10 11.58 -5.23
CA ILE A 106 -11.16 10.91 -4.32
C ILE A 106 -11.78 9.62 -3.73
N LEU A 107 -13.09 9.56 -3.56
CA LEU A 107 -13.75 8.35 -3.07
C LEU A 107 -13.67 7.24 -4.12
N GLU A 108 -13.89 7.56 -5.38
CA GLU A 108 -13.70 6.62 -6.49
C GLU A 108 -12.24 6.16 -6.58
N LEU A 109 -11.29 7.08 -6.47
CA LEU A 109 -9.87 6.72 -6.44
C LEU A 109 -9.55 5.72 -5.32
N LYS A 110 -10.00 5.98 -4.09
CA LYS A 110 -9.83 5.06 -2.96
C LYS A 110 -10.48 3.69 -3.22
N LYS A 111 -11.68 3.68 -3.82
CA LYS A 111 -12.37 2.44 -4.19
C LYS A 111 -11.57 1.65 -5.23
N ASN A 112 -11.02 2.33 -6.23
CA ASN A 112 -10.17 1.70 -7.26
C ASN A 112 -8.90 1.09 -6.64
N PHE A 113 -8.25 1.79 -5.70
CA PHE A 113 -7.14 1.23 -4.94
C PHE A 113 -7.54 -0.03 -4.18
N SER A 114 -8.64 0.02 -3.42
CA SER A 114 -9.14 -1.12 -2.65
C SER A 114 -9.50 -2.32 -3.54
N ASN A 115 -10.16 -2.09 -4.66
CA ASN A 115 -10.52 -3.15 -5.63
C ASN A 115 -9.29 -3.86 -6.22
N ASN A 116 -8.15 -3.18 -6.29
CA ASN A 116 -6.89 -3.73 -6.76
C ASN A 116 -5.96 -4.21 -5.63
N ASN A 117 -6.47 -4.34 -4.40
CA ASN A 117 -5.71 -4.72 -3.20
C ASN A 117 -4.51 -3.81 -2.94
N ILE A 118 -4.67 -2.50 -3.19
CA ILE A 118 -3.68 -1.47 -2.95
C ILE A 118 -4.07 -0.68 -1.69
N ASP A 119 -3.13 -0.53 -0.77
CA ASP A 119 -3.31 0.32 0.41
C ASP A 119 -3.13 1.80 0.01
N PHE A 120 -4.24 2.52 -0.02
CA PHE A 120 -4.27 3.94 -0.34
C PHE A 120 -3.51 4.79 0.69
N GLN A 121 -3.46 4.37 1.97
CA GLN A 121 -2.77 5.13 3.00
C GLN A 121 -1.25 5.10 2.81
N LEU A 122 -0.67 3.99 2.37
CA LEU A 122 0.74 3.93 2.01
C LEU A 122 1.07 4.90 0.87
N TYR A 123 0.25 4.91 -0.18
CA TYR A 123 0.38 5.85 -1.29
C TYR A 123 0.27 7.31 -0.81
N LEU A 124 -0.70 7.62 0.03
CA LEU A 124 -0.90 8.96 0.60
C LEU A 124 0.30 9.40 1.46
N ASN A 125 0.87 8.49 2.25
CA ASN A 125 2.04 8.77 3.06
C ASN A 125 3.26 9.11 2.20
N GLU A 126 3.50 8.38 1.11
CA GLU A 126 4.59 8.68 0.17
C GLU A 126 4.44 10.08 -0.43
N ILE A 127 3.25 10.43 -0.93
CA ILE A 127 2.96 11.77 -1.46
C ILE A 127 3.18 12.84 -0.41
N THR A 128 2.74 12.59 0.82
CA THR A 128 2.91 13.53 1.94
C THR A 128 4.38 13.83 2.16
N ILE A 129 5.24 12.81 2.18
CA ILE A 129 6.69 12.99 2.34
C ILE A 129 7.28 13.79 1.17
N GLU A 130 6.86 13.53 -0.07
CA GLU A 130 7.31 14.28 -1.24
C GLU A 130 6.95 15.77 -1.16
N PHE A 131 5.77 16.11 -0.66
CA PHE A 131 5.38 17.52 -0.45
C PHE A 131 6.16 18.16 0.69
N MET A 132 6.35 17.45 1.79
CA MET A 132 7.16 17.94 2.92
C MET A 132 8.62 18.16 2.50
N TRP A 133 9.19 17.25 1.70
CA TRP A 133 10.53 17.39 1.14
C TRP A 133 10.65 18.63 0.25
N ARG A 134 9.69 18.83 -0.66
CA ARG A 134 9.66 20.05 -1.47
C ARG A 134 9.58 21.31 -0.61
N ASP A 135 8.77 21.32 0.42
CA ASP A 135 8.68 22.46 1.34
C ASP A 135 9.98 22.68 2.13
N LEU A 136 10.78 21.66 2.37
CA LEU A 136 12.08 21.78 3.00
C LEU A 136 13.12 22.41 2.07
N ILE A 137 13.19 21.96 0.81
CA ILE A 137 14.25 22.43 -0.13
C ILE A 137 13.94 23.79 -0.75
N TYR A 138 12.71 24.28 -0.69
CA TYR A 138 12.32 25.61 -1.22
C TYR A 138 12.09 26.64 -0.12
N LYS A 139 12.53 26.39 1.09
CA LYS A 139 12.62 27.37 2.19
C LYS A 139 13.86 28.23 2.03
#